data_e9bcc0be793853a9ee6d6b37fa7e4bb0
#
_entry.id   e9bcc0be793853a9ee6d6b37fa7e4bb0
#
_cell.length_a   1.000
_cell.length_b   1.000
_cell.length_c   1.000
_cell.angle_alpha   90.00
_cell.angle_beta   90.00
_cell.angle_gamma   90.00
#
_symmetry.space_group_name_H-M   'P 1'
#
loop_
_entity.id
_entity.type
_entity.pdbx_description
1 polymer ?
#
loop_
_entity_poly.entity_id
_entity_poly.type
_entity_poly.pdbx_seq_one_letter_code
_entity_poly.pdbx_strand_id
1 'polypeptide(L)'
;MFWLILKWEEHADEPHSDRWLVLIAYLTGLSIGVHLLNLLCLPAIVLIWYYKKNPNANLKGSLWALMASFILVAAVLYGIVPGIVKVGGWFELFFVNTLGLPFNTGLIFYIFCLIATVLWAIRETLVQKSRRRMNIAYLVSVGMLGIPFYGYGWSSFIIGVIVLGILAFVLSRKVQGKPLISPRVMNTSLLCMLMIMIGYSTYAVIVIRSTANPPMDQNSPEDIFTLGQYLNREQYGSRPLFYGQAYTSKIQFEAKDGYCMPEYKEGAPIYQRVEKHSADEKDAYRIVYYDKEPIYAQNMVFPRMYSDRPEHVRAYEDWMGGVEGKQVPYDQCGQMVMVKVPTQAENLRFFFSYQINFMYWRYFMWNFAGRQNDIQGNGELEHGNWLTGIPFIDNARLGDQSKLPTELKENKGHNVFYCLPLLLGLIGLFWQAYKNQEGVRQFWVVFFLFFMTGLAIVVYLNQTPLQPRERDYAYAGSFYAFAIWVGMGVAAIVDGLKRLKVPETAASLVSLLALLVPIQMAGQTWDDHDRSGRYTCLLY
;
A
#
# COMPACT_ATOMS: atom_id res chain seq x y z
N MET A 1 -6.73 -4.09 -12.69
CA MET A 1 -7.56 -4.82 -11.71
C MET A 1 -8.98 -4.26 -11.61
N PHE A 2 -9.19 -2.96 -11.39
CA PHE A 2 -10.53 -2.37 -11.23
C PHE A 2 -11.44 -2.60 -12.46
N TRP A 3 -10.96 -2.37 -13.67
CA TRP A 3 -11.72 -2.69 -14.91
C TRP A 3 -12.12 -4.17 -15.01
N LEU A 4 -11.27 -5.09 -14.59
CA LEU A 4 -11.57 -6.53 -14.64
C LEU A 4 -12.68 -6.94 -13.67
N ILE A 5 -12.78 -6.30 -12.49
CA ILE A 5 -13.89 -6.62 -11.58
C ILE A 5 -15.22 -6.11 -12.13
N LEU A 6 -15.23 -4.99 -12.87
CA LEU A 6 -16.43 -4.53 -13.58
C LEU A 6 -16.82 -5.54 -14.70
N LYS A 7 -15.83 -6.09 -15.42
CA LYS A 7 -16.10 -7.17 -16.38
C LYS A 7 -16.60 -8.44 -15.71
N TRP A 8 -16.07 -8.78 -14.54
CA TRP A 8 -16.63 -9.86 -13.74
C TRP A 8 -18.09 -9.57 -13.33
N GLU A 9 -18.42 -8.36 -12.94
CA GLU A 9 -19.77 -7.98 -12.53
C GLU A 9 -20.78 -8.14 -13.66
N GLU A 10 -20.42 -7.77 -14.89
CA GLU A 10 -21.24 -7.97 -16.10
C GLU A 10 -21.53 -9.47 -16.34
N HIS A 11 -20.53 -10.34 -16.14
CA HIS A 11 -20.58 -11.77 -16.46
C HIS A 11 -20.73 -12.68 -15.21
N ALA A 12 -21.02 -12.10 -14.03
CA ALA A 12 -20.97 -12.83 -12.74
C ALA A 12 -21.92 -14.02 -12.65
N ASP A 13 -23.00 -14.03 -13.43
CA ASP A 13 -24.02 -15.05 -13.44
C ASP A 13 -23.78 -16.11 -14.55
N GLU A 14 -22.75 -15.94 -15.38
CA GLU A 14 -22.34 -16.87 -16.42
C GLU A 14 -21.49 -18.03 -15.87
N PRO A 15 -21.49 -19.19 -16.53
CA PRO A 15 -20.56 -20.27 -16.22
C PRO A 15 -19.10 -19.77 -16.32
N HIS A 16 -18.25 -20.24 -15.40
CA HIS A 16 -16.83 -19.91 -15.36
C HIS A 16 -16.48 -18.41 -15.14
N SER A 17 -17.41 -17.62 -14.61
CA SER A 17 -17.16 -16.20 -14.27
C SER A 17 -15.97 -16.00 -13.33
N ASP A 18 -15.64 -16.99 -12.48
CA ASP A 18 -14.51 -16.95 -11.54
C ASP A 18 -13.15 -16.75 -12.25
N ARG A 19 -13.05 -16.98 -13.56
CA ARG A 19 -11.84 -16.71 -14.38
C ARG A 19 -11.36 -15.26 -14.26
N TRP A 20 -12.27 -14.31 -14.11
CA TRP A 20 -11.93 -12.91 -13.95
C TRP A 20 -11.29 -12.62 -12.58
N LEU A 21 -11.78 -13.29 -11.51
CA LEU A 21 -11.20 -13.20 -10.18
C LEU A 21 -9.78 -13.79 -10.14
N VAL A 22 -9.59 -14.91 -10.83
CA VAL A 22 -8.28 -15.56 -10.98
C VAL A 22 -7.31 -14.68 -11.76
N LEU A 23 -7.78 -13.99 -12.80
CA LEU A 23 -6.96 -13.02 -13.55
C LEU A 23 -6.62 -11.79 -12.70
N ILE A 24 -7.56 -11.29 -11.89
CA ILE A 24 -7.29 -10.21 -10.93
C ILE A 24 -6.20 -10.64 -9.94
N ALA A 25 -6.25 -11.88 -9.45
CA ALA A 25 -5.23 -12.43 -8.55
C ALA A 25 -3.84 -12.49 -9.21
N TYR A 26 -3.76 -12.91 -10.48
CA TYR A 26 -2.51 -12.88 -11.25
C TYR A 26 -1.93 -11.46 -11.38
N LEU A 27 -2.77 -10.50 -11.78
CA LEU A 27 -2.36 -9.10 -11.88
C LEU A 27 -2.02 -8.51 -10.50
N THR A 28 -2.64 -8.99 -9.43
CA THR A 28 -2.26 -8.63 -8.06
C THR A 28 -0.82 -9.08 -7.77
N GLY A 29 -0.47 -10.32 -8.09
CA GLY A 29 0.89 -10.84 -7.96
C GLY A 29 1.92 -10.06 -8.77
N LEU A 30 1.62 -9.77 -10.04
CA LEU A 30 2.48 -8.93 -10.88
C LEU A 30 2.63 -7.50 -10.33
N SER A 31 1.54 -6.92 -9.83
CA SER A 31 1.55 -5.55 -9.31
C SER A 31 2.37 -5.39 -8.03
N ILE A 32 2.51 -6.45 -7.23
CA ILE A 32 3.41 -6.46 -6.07
C ILE A 32 4.85 -6.20 -6.53
N GLY A 33 5.27 -6.79 -7.65
CA GLY A 33 6.59 -6.56 -8.25
C GLY A 33 6.83 -5.12 -8.74
N VAL A 34 5.76 -4.37 -9.01
CA VAL A 34 5.83 -2.96 -9.41
C VAL A 34 5.73 -2.05 -8.18
N HIS A 35 4.63 -2.17 -7.43
CA HIS A 35 4.41 -1.36 -6.23
C HIS A 35 3.33 -1.97 -5.30
N LEU A 36 3.66 -2.19 -4.04
CA LEU A 36 2.76 -2.78 -3.03
C LEU A 36 1.47 -1.97 -2.81
N LEU A 37 1.48 -0.65 -3.02
CA LEU A 37 0.31 0.22 -2.84
C LEU A 37 -0.85 -0.15 -3.79
N ASN A 38 -0.59 -0.87 -4.87
CA ASN A 38 -1.65 -1.36 -5.76
C ASN A 38 -2.64 -2.31 -5.07
N LEU A 39 -2.24 -2.95 -3.96
CA LEU A 39 -3.13 -3.80 -3.16
C LEU A 39 -4.26 -3.01 -2.48
N LEU A 40 -4.11 -1.71 -2.32
CA LEU A 40 -5.12 -0.85 -1.69
C LEU A 40 -6.39 -0.65 -2.55
N CYS A 41 -6.41 -1.13 -3.80
CA CYS A 41 -7.64 -1.20 -4.59
C CYS A 41 -8.54 -2.41 -4.22
N LEU A 42 -8.01 -3.42 -3.48
CA LEU A 42 -8.76 -4.63 -3.11
C LEU A 42 -10.04 -4.35 -2.32
N PRO A 43 -10.11 -3.40 -1.37
CA PRO A 43 -11.37 -3.07 -0.70
C PRO A 43 -12.49 -2.68 -1.65
N ALA A 44 -12.22 -1.86 -2.66
CA ALA A 44 -13.21 -1.52 -3.68
C ALA A 44 -13.64 -2.74 -4.52
N ILE A 45 -12.69 -3.60 -4.88
CA ILE A 45 -12.94 -4.86 -5.62
C ILE A 45 -13.85 -5.79 -4.81
N VAL A 46 -13.57 -5.97 -3.52
CA VAL A 46 -14.37 -6.83 -2.64
C VAL A 46 -15.78 -6.27 -2.45
N LEU A 47 -15.96 -4.94 -2.37
CA LEU A 47 -17.27 -4.32 -2.29
C LEU A 47 -18.12 -4.56 -3.55
N ILE A 48 -17.54 -4.44 -4.76
CA ILE A 48 -18.23 -4.78 -6.01
C ILE A 48 -18.69 -6.24 -5.98
N TRP A 49 -17.77 -7.16 -5.62
CA TRP A 49 -18.11 -8.57 -5.49
C TRP A 49 -19.24 -8.81 -4.49
N TYR A 50 -19.19 -8.16 -3.33
CA TYR A 50 -20.18 -8.29 -2.26
C TYR A 50 -21.56 -7.78 -2.70
N TYR A 51 -21.62 -6.60 -3.32
CA TYR A 51 -22.89 -6.00 -3.77
C TYR A 51 -23.54 -6.80 -4.90
N LYS A 52 -22.76 -7.33 -5.83
CA LYS A 52 -23.26 -8.21 -6.90
C LYS A 52 -23.85 -9.51 -6.33
N LYS A 53 -23.21 -10.10 -5.33
CA LYS A 53 -23.69 -11.36 -4.71
C LYS A 53 -24.82 -11.14 -3.69
N ASN A 54 -25.02 -9.94 -3.20
CA ASN A 54 -26.00 -9.60 -2.19
C ASN A 54 -26.85 -8.38 -2.61
N PRO A 55 -27.86 -8.56 -3.47
CA PRO A 55 -28.70 -7.44 -3.95
C PRO A 55 -29.39 -6.66 -2.82
N ASN A 56 -29.65 -7.30 -1.68
CA ASN A 56 -30.26 -6.70 -0.48
C ASN A 56 -29.19 -6.30 0.57
N ALA A 57 -27.97 -5.97 0.14
CA ALA A 57 -26.90 -5.56 1.06
C ALA A 57 -27.31 -4.35 1.90
N ASN A 58 -27.03 -4.45 3.21
CA ASN A 58 -27.23 -3.38 4.19
C ASN A 58 -25.88 -2.86 4.71
N LEU A 59 -25.91 -1.77 5.47
CA LEU A 59 -24.71 -1.15 6.02
C LEU A 59 -23.85 -2.13 6.83
N LYS A 60 -24.47 -2.94 7.70
CA LYS A 60 -23.75 -3.92 8.52
C LYS A 60 -23.01 -4.96 7.68
N GLY A 61 -23.65 -5.47 6.62
CA GLY A 61 -23.02 -6.41 5.69
C GLY A 61 -21.89 -5.77 4.88
N SER A 62 -22.05 -4.51 4.46
CA SER A 62 -21.00 -3.74 3.77
C SER A 62 -19.77 -3.52 4.65
N LEU A 63 -19.97 -3.24 5.94
CA LEU A 63 -18.87 -3.12 6.91
C LEU A 63 -18.13 -4.47 7.11
N TRP A 64 -18.88 -5.59 7.18
CA TRP A 64 -18.24 -6.91 7.24
C TRP A 64 -17.46 -7.26 5.97
N ALA A 65 -17.98 -6.91 4.79
CA ALA A 65 -17.25 -7.09 3.52
C ALA A 65 -15.97 -6.24 3.49
N LEU A 66 -16.05 -5.01 3.98
CA LEU A 66 -14.89 -4.13 4.11
C LEU A 66 -13.86 -4.69 5.09
N MET A 67 -14.28 -5.16 6.27
CA MET A 67 -13.38 -5.83 7.21
C MET A 67 -12.71 -7.07 6.60
N ALA A 68 -13.46 -7.89 5.89
CA ALA A 68 -12.92 -9.04 5.17
C ALA A 68 -11.89 -8.63 4.11
N SER A 69 -12.09 -7.49 3.43
CA SER A 69 -11.13 -6.96 2.47
C SER A 69 -9.81 -6.52 3.12
N PHE A 70 -9.84 -5.92 4.29
CA PHE A 70 -8.62 -5.59 5.04
C PHE A 70 -7.88 -6.84 5.51
N ILE A 71 -8.60 -7.88 5.94
CA ILE A 71 -8.00 -9.18 6.26
C ILE A 71 -7.34 -9.78 5.01
N LEU A 72 -7.98 -9.68 3.84
CA LEU A 72 -7.41 -10.15 2.58
C LEU A 72 -6.13 -9.38 2.21
N VAL A 73 -6.13 -8.04 2.33
CA VAL A 73 -4.93 -7.21 2.10
C VAL A 73 -3.82 -7.61 3.06
N ALA A 74 -4.13 -7.77 4.35
CA ALA A 74 -3.15 -8.19 5.36
C ALA A 74 -2.62 -9.60 5.08
N ALA A 75 -3.46 -10.55 4.65
CA ALA A 75 -3.05 -11.90 4.30
C ALA A 75 -2.08 -11.92 3.11
N VAL A 76 -2.25 -11.03 2.14
CA VAL A 76 -1.30 -10.91 1.02
C VAL A 76 -0.01 -10.23 1.46
N LEU A 77 -0.09 -9.06 2.14
CA LEU A 77 1.07 -8.26 2.52
C LEU A 77 1.95 -8.91 3.59
N TYR A 78 1.32 -9.44 4.62
CA TYR A 78 2.02 -9.98 5.80
C TYR A 78 2.04 -11.52 5.84
N GLY A 79 1.21 -12.16 5.02
CA GLY A 79 1.13 -13.61 4.93
C GLY A 79 1.89 -14.15 3.72
N ILE A 80 1.39 -13.96 2.50
CA ILE A 80 1.94 -14.63 1.30
C ILE A 80 3.36 -14.12 1.00
N VAL A 81 3.55 -12.80 0.94
CA VAL A 81 4.84 -12.21 0.52
C VAL A 81 5.99 -12.60 1.46
N PRO A 82 5.93 -12.30 2.78
CA PRO A 82 6.99 -12.70 3.69
C PRO A 82 6.94 -14.19 4.10
N GLY A 83 5.77 -14.82 4.01
CA GLY A 83 5.57 -16.20 4.43
C GLY A 83 6.35 -17.21 3.58
N ILE A 84 6.33 -17.04 2.26
CA ILE A 84 7.10 -17.87 1.32
C ILE A 84 8.60 -17.80 1.64
N VAL A 85 9.11 -16.59 1.87
CA VAL A 85 10.52 -16.36 2.24
C VAL A 85 10.85 -17.03 3.57
N LYS A 86 9.98 -16.88 4.56
CA LYS A 86 10.17 -17.44 5.90
C LYS A 86 10.19 -18.97 5.90
N VAL A 87 9.17 -19.60 5.31
CA VAL A 87 9.10 -21.06 5.27
C VAL A 87 10.21 -21.62 4.37
N GLY A 88 10.49 -20.97 3.24
CA GLY A 88 11.64 -21.31 2.40
C GLY A 88 12.97 -21.24 3.16
N GLY A 89 13.17 -20.20 3.98
CA GLY A 89 14.34 -20.06 4.85
C GLY A 89 14.44 -21.18 5.92
N TRP A 90 13.32 -21.64 6.49
CA TRP A 90 13.34 -22.79 7.42
C TRP A 90 13.80 -24.08 6.73
N PHE A 91 13.31 -24.34 5.51
CA PHE A 91 13.78 -25.48 4.72
C PHE A 91 15.25 -25.33 4.36
N GLU A 92 15.69 -24.15 3.94
CA GLU A 92 17.07 -23.88 3.58
C GLU A 92 18.02 -24.12 4.76
N LEU A 93 17.73 -23.59 5.95
CA LEU A 93 18.52 -23.82 7.15
C LEU A 93 18.55 -25.31 7.54
N PHE A 94 17.45 -26.03 7.43
CA PHE A 94 17.43 -27.46 7.74
C PHE A 94 18.30 -28.25 6.77
N PHE A 95 18.21 -27.99 5.47
CA PHE A 95 18.97 -28.73 4.45
C PHE A 95 20.46 -28.39 4.51
N VAL A 96 20.80 -27.12 4.65
CA VAL A 96 22.21 -26.68 4.63
C VAL A 96 22.87 -26.91 5.98
N ASN A 97 22.32 -26.38 7.07
CA ASN A 97 22.98 -26.43 8.38
C ASN A 97 22.86 -27.78 9.07
N THR A 98 21.74 -28.52 8.88
CA THR A 98 21.53 -29.80 9.58
C THR A 98 21.96 -30.98 8.72
N LEU A 99 21.60 -30.99 7.42
CA LEU A 99 21.96 -32.12 6.54
C LEU A 99 23.32 -31.90 5.84
N GLY A 100 23.88 -30.68 5.86
CA GLY A 100 25.15 -30.34 5.24
C GLY A 100 25.14 -30.38 3.71
N LEU A 101 23.97 -30.07 3.10
CA LEU A 101 23.78 -30.02 1.66
C LEU A 101 24.17 -28.63 1.11
N PRO A 102 24.43 -28.51 -0.20
CA PRO A 102 24.77 -27.24 -0.82
C PRO A 102 23.70 -26.16 -0.66
N PHE A 103 24.11 -24.87 -0.72
CA PHE A 103 23.19 -23.73 -0.73
C PHE A 103 22.08 -23.86 -1.77
N ASN A 104 20.91 -23.34 -1.44
CA ASN A 104 19.66 -23.36 -2.24
C ASN A 104 19.00 -24.74 -2.38
N THR A 105 19.56 -25.82 -1.86
CA THR A 105 18.95 -27.17 -1.95
C THR A 105 17.62 -27.23 -1.19
N GLY A 106 17.59 -26.65 0.00
CA GLY A 106 16.37 -26.58 0.81
C GLY A 106 15.28 -25.71 0.18
N LEU A 107 15.67 -24.59 -0.41
CA LEU A 107 14.76 -23.70 -1.13
C LEU A 107 14.14 -24.39 -2.36
N ILE A 108 14.94 -25.08 -3.18
CA ILE A 108 14.46 -25.82 -4.36
C ILE A 108 13.47 -26.91 -3.92
N PHE A 109 13.81 -27.67 -2.88
CA PHE A 109 12.93 -28.71 -2.34
C PHE A 109 11.61 -28.11 -1.80
N TYR A 110 11.67 -26.98 -1.09
CA TYR A 110 10.49 -26.27 -0.62
C TYR A 110 9.57 -25.82 -1.77
N ILE A 111 10.12 -25.21 -2.82
CA ILE A 111 9.34 -24.77 -3.97
C ILE A 111 8.62 -25.96 -4.61
N PHE A 112 9.31 -27.08 -4.76
CA PHE A 112 8.69 -28.31 -5.28
C PHE A 112 7.54 -28.79 -4.39
N CYS A 113 7.75 -28.86 -3.07
CA CYS A 113 6.71 -29.27 -2.11
C CYS A 113 5.53 -28.28 -2.11
N LEU A 114 5.79 -26.98 -2.19
CA LEU A 114 4.76 -25.94 -2.25
C LEU A 114 3.87 -26.11 -3.49
N ILE A 115 4.47 -26.28 -4.67
CA ILE A 115 3.72 -26.50 -5.92
C ILE A 115 2.92 -27.80 -5.82
N ALA A 116 3.52 -28.90 -5.36
CA ALA A 116 2.86 -30.20 -5.23
C ALA A 116 1.66 -30.15 -4.28
N THR A 117 1.78 -29.47 -3.13
CA THR A 117 0.69 -29.35 -2.16
C THR A 117 -0.45 -28.49 -2.68
N VAL A 118 -0.18 -27.38 -3.36
CA VAL A 118 -1.20 -26.52 -3.97
C VAL A 118 -1.95 -27.25 -5.08
N LEU A 119 -1.23 -27.96 -5.96
CA LEU A 119 -1.84 -28.77 -7.02
C LEU A 119 -2.68 -29.93 -6.45
N TRP A 120 -2.19 -30.58 -5.39
CA TRP A 120 -2.98 -31.59 -4.67
C TRP A 120 -4.26 -30.99 -4.09
N ALA A 121 -4.20 -29.84 -3.44
CA ALA A 121 -5.38 -29.18 -2.88
C ALA A 121 -6.38 -28.75 -3.96
N ILE A 122 -5.91 -28.21 -5.08
CA ILE A 122 -6.77 -27.89 -6.24
C ILE A 122 -7.47 -29.16 -6.74
N ARG A 123 -6.73 -30.28 -6.91
CA ARG A 123 -7.32 -31.55 -7.32
C ARG A 123 -8.38 -32.05 -6.35
N GLU A 124 -8.13 -32.02 -5.03
CA GLU A 124 -9.09 -32.49 -4.03
C GLU A 124 -10.37 -31.62 -4.02
N THR A 125 -10.25 -30.31 -4.26
CA THR A 125 -11.42 -29.41 -4.34
C THR A 125 -12.23 -29.64 -5.63
N LEU A 126 -11.63 -30.10 -6.72
CA LEU A 126 -12.31 -30.45 -7.98
C LEU A 126 -12.99 -31.83 -7.88
N VAL A 127 -12.28 -32.84 -7.39
CA VAL A 127 -12.76 -34.22 -7.31
C VAL A 127 -13.79 -34.42 -6.18
N GLN A 128 -13.68 -33.70 -5.10
CA GLN A 128 -14.61 -33.65 -3.95
C GLN A 128 -14.97 -35.03 -3.33
N LYS A 129 -14.08 -36.01 -3.40
CA LYS A 129 -14.34 -37.37 -2.85
C LYS A 129 -14.52 -37.36 -1.33
N SER A 130 -13.75 -36.54 -0.60
CA SER A 130 -13.77 -36.51 0.86
C SER A 130 -13.54 -35.09 1.38
N ARG A 131 -14.50 -34.58 2.14
CA ARG A 131 -14.37 -33.26 2.79
C ARG A 131 -13.14 -33.17 3.70
N ARG A 132 -12.85 -34.23 4.44
CA ARG A 132 -11.67 -34.27 5.32
C ARG A 132 -10.36 -34.13 4.54
N ARG A 133 -10.20 -34.88 3.45
CA ARG A 133 -8.99 -34.77 2.60
C ARG A 133 -8.85 -33.38 1.99
N MET A 134 -9.95 -32.83 1.49
CA MET A 134 -9.99 -31.48 0.92
C MET A 134 -9.56 -30.43 1.96
N ASN A 135 -10.09 -30.51 3.21
CA ASN A 135 -9.71 -29.60 4.28
C ASN A 135 -8.24 -29.74 4.64
N ILE A 136 -7.71 -30.97 4.75
CA ILE A 136 -6.29 -31.21 5.06
C ILE A 136 -5.40 -30.64 3.95
N ALA A 137 -5.70 -30.93 2.68
CA ALA A 137 -4.91 -30.43 1.56
C ALA A 137 -4.89 -28.90 1.50
N TYR A 138 -6.04 -28.26 1.79
CA TYR A 138 -6.14 -26.80 1.87
C TYR A 138 -5.29 -26.23 3.02
N LEU A 139 -5.38 -26.82 4.22
CA LEU A 139 -4.61 -26.38 5.39
C LEU A 139 -3.09 -26.52 5.17
N VAL A 140 -2.68 -27.66 4.58
CA VAL A 140 -1.26 -27.88 4.24
C VAL A 140 -0.77 -26.83 3.24
N SER A 141 -1.57 -26.51 2.21
CA SER A 141 -1.20 -25.49 1.23
C SER A 141 -1.09 -24.11 1.86
N VAL A 142 -2.04 -23.72 2.73
CA VAL A 142 -2.00 -22.43 3.45
C VAL A 142 -0.80 -22.37 4.39
N GLY A 143 -0.47 -23.48 5.07
CA GLY A 143 0.72 -23.59 5.92
C GLY A 143 2.02 -23.48 5.12
N MET A 144 2.12 -24.19 4.00
CA MET A 144 3.30 -24.14 3.12
C MET A 144 3.50 -22.75 2.49
N LEU A 145 2.44 -22.00 2.21
CA LEU A 145 2.52 -20.60 1.77
C LEU A 145 3.02 -19.64 2.87
N GLY A 146 3.11 -20.11 4.11
CA GLY A 146 3.59 -19.30 5.23
C GLY A 146 2.59 -18.27 5.76
N ILE A 147 1.37 -18.20 5.21
CA ILE A 147 0.34 -17.20 5.57
C ILE A 147 0.08 -17.12 7.08
N PRO A 148 0.01 -18.24 7.85
CA PRO A 148 -0.26 -18.21 9.27
C PRO A 148 0.91 -17.77 10.15
N PHE A 149 2.14 -17.82 9.64
CA PHE A 149 3.35 -17.66 10.44
C PHE A 149 3.81 -16.20 10.47
N TYR A 150 3.34 -15.45 11.46
CA TYR A 150 3.73 -14.05 11.67
C TYR A 150 4.75 -13.92 12.80
N GLY A 151 5.70 -12.98 12.69
CA GLY A 151 6.75 -12.75 13.69
C GLY A 151 8.00 -13.62 13.47
N TYR A 152 8.82 -13.80 14.50
CA TYR A 152 10.10 -14.52 14.44
C TYR A 152 10.18 -15.61 15.53
N GLY A 153 11.08 -16.56 15.34
CA GLY A 153 11.36 -17.60 16.30
C GLY A 153 10.16 -18.53 16.60
N TRP A 154 10.17 -19.12 17.78
CA TRP A 154 9.15 -20.07 18.22
C TRP A 154 7.75 -19.45 18.35
N SER A 155 7.66 -18.16 18.66
CA SER A 155 6.37 -17.44 18.74
C SER A 155 5.64 -17.45 17.40
N SER A 156 6.35 -17.25 16.29
CA SER A 156 5.80 -17.32 14.93
C SER A 156 5.20 -18.71 14.64
N PHE A 157 5.90 -19.77 15.01
CA PHE A 157 5.41 -21.15 14.82
C PHE A 157 4.15 -21.43 15.64
N ILE A 158 4.13 -21.04 16.91
CA ILE A 158 2.96 -21.25 17.80
C ILE A 158 1.75 -20.47 17.27
N ILE A 159 1.92 -19.21 16.89
CA ILE A 159 0.85 -18.39 16.28
C ILE A 159 0.33 -19.08 15.01
N GLY A 160 1.24 -19.57 14.16
CA GLY A 160 0.86 -20.26 12.93
C GLY A 160 0.03 -21.51 13.17
N VAL A 161 0.40 -22.34 14.15
CA VAL A 161 -0.37 -23.52 14.52
C VAL A 161 -1.76 -23.16 15.05
N ILE A 162 -1.86 -22.11 15.88
CA ILE A 162 -3.16 -21.62 16.38
C ILE A 162 -4.04 -21.16 15.22
N VAL A 163 -3.49 -20.36 14.30
CA VAL A 163 -4.24 -19.86 13.12
C VAL A 163 -4.70 -21.01 12.23
N LEU A 164 -3.85 -22.01 11.98
CA LEU A 164 -4.24 -23.23 11.25
C LEU A 164 -5.33 -24.02 11.98
N GLY A 165 -5.28 -24.09 13.32
CA GLY A 165 -6.31 -24.72 14.13
C GLY A 165 -7.67 -23.99 14.01
N ILE A 166 -7.66 -22.66 14.07
CA ILE A 166 -8.87 -21.83 13.84
C ILE A 166 -9.41 -22.06 12.44
N LEU A 167 -8.55 -22.06 11.42
CA LEU A 167 -8.96 -22.31 10.03
C LEU A 167 -9.53 -23.72 9.86
N ALA A 168 -8.93 -24.72 10.48
CA ALA A 168 -9.44 -26.10 10.49
C ALA A 168 -10.84 -26.19 11.11
N PHE A 169 -11.06 -25.49 12.22
CA PHE A 169 -12.35 -25.39 12.87
C PHE A 169 -13.39 -24.73 11.93
N VAL A 170 -13.06 -23.59 11.31
CA VAL A 170 -13.95 -22.89 10.37
C VAL A 170 -14.29 -23.76 9.15
N LEU A 171 -13.31 -24.45 8.56
CA LEU A 171 -13.50 -25.35 7.42
C LEU A 171 -14.37 -26.58 7.76
N SER A 172 -14.38 -26.99 9.02
CA SER A 172 -15.18 -28.13 9.50
C SER A 172 -16.59 -27.75 9.89
N ARG A 173 -16.88 -26.45 10.09
CA ARG A 173 -18.19 -25.96 10.52
C ARG A 173 -19.24 -26.09 9.42
N LYS A 174 -20.46 -26.41 9.86
CA LYS A 174 -21.67 -26.44 9.02
C LYS A 174 -22.70 -25.47 9.59
N VAL A 175 -23.38 -24.78 8.69
CA VAL A 175 -24.52 -23.90 9.00
C VAL A 175 -25.71 -24.43 8.21
N GLN A 176 -26.81 -24.75 8.90
CA GLN A 176 -28.01 -25.35 8.29
C GLN A 176 -27.70 -26.59 7.41
N GLY A 177 -26.79 -27.47 7.89
CA GLY A 177 -26.40 -28.69 7.20
C GLY A 177 -25.40 -28.51 6.05
N LYS A 178 -25.16 -27.29 5.58
CA LYS A 178 -24.18 -26.97 4.53
C LYS A 178 -22.84 -26.53 5.11
N PRO A 179 -21.71 -26.86 4.47
CA PRO A 179 -20.41 -26.38 4.93
C PRO A 179 -20.34 -24.86 4.86
N LEU A 180 -19.76 -24.23 5.91
CA LEU A 180 -19.61 -22.77 5.99
C LEU A 180 -18.83 -22.22 4.79
N ILE A 181 -17.77 -22.90 4.39
CA ILE A 181 -16.97 -22.59 3.19
C ILE A 181 -17.23 -23.67 2.14
N SER A 182 -17.77 -23.28 1.00
CA SER A 182 -18.08 -24.22 -0.09
C SER A 182 -16.80 -24.73 -0.78
N PRO A 183 -16.82 -25.91 -1.42
CA PRO A 183 -15.70 -26.41 -2.22
C PRO A 183 -15.30 -25.46 -3.35
N ARG A 184 -16.26 -24.77 -3.97
CA ARG A 184 -16.00 -23.77 -5.01
C ARG A 184 -15.17 -22.62 -4.48
N VAL A 185 -15.51 -22.06 -3.31
CA VAL A 185 -14.75 -20.97 -2.69
C VAL A 185 -13.33 -21.43 -2.35
N MET A 186 -13.15 -22.66 -1.82
CA MET A 186 -11.82 -23.23 -1.57
C MET A 186 -11.02 -23.36 -2.88
N ASN A 187 -11.63 -23.87 -3.94
CA ASN A 187 -10.97 -24.02 -5.25
C ASN A 187 -10.55 -22.66 -5.82
N THR A 188 -11.49 -21.70 -5.87
CA THR A 188 -11.22 -20.36 -6.40
C THR A 188 -10.12 -19.66 -5.58
N SER A 189 -10.11 -19.78 -4.25
CA SER A 189 -9.06 -19.19 -3.40
C SER A 189 -7.69 -19.84 -3.66
N LEU A 190 -7.60 -21.15 -3.83
CA LEU A 190 -6.35 -21.84 -4.19
C LEU A 190 -5.84 -21.42 -5.58
N LEU A 191 -6.73 -21.29 -6.55
CA LEU A 191 -6.37 -20.77 -7.87
C LEU A 191 -5.87 -19.33 -7.79
N CYS A 192 -6.54 -18.49 -7.01
CA CYS A 192 -6.07 -17.10 -6.76
C CYS A 192 -4.69 -17.09 -6.08
N MET A 193 -4.46 -17.90 -5.05
CA MET A 193 -3.16 -18.03 -4.39
C MET A 193 -2.08 -18.47 -5.37
N LEU A 194 -2.35 -19.50 -6.18
CA LEU A 194 -1.43 -19.97 -7.22
C LEU A 194 -1.10 -18.85 -8.22
N MET A 195 -2.09 -18.10 -8.67
CA MET A 195 -1.89 -17.01 -9.62
C MET A 195 -1.14 -15.82 -9.02
N ILE A 196 -1.38 -15.49 -7.75
CA ILE A 196 -0.56 -14.51 -7.03
C ILE A 196 0.90 -14.98 -6.99
N MET A 197 1.16 -16.24 -6.68
CA MET A 197 2.52 -16.81 -6.67
C MET A 197 3.19 -16.74 -8.04
N ILE A 198 2.47 -17.08 -9.11
CA ILE A 198 3.00 -17.00 -10.48
C ILE A 198 3.34 -15.55 -10.83
N GLY A 199 2.47 -14.59 -10.52
CA GLY A 199 2.75 -13.17 -10.73
C GLY A 199 3.93 -12.68 -9.87
N TYR A 200 3.98 -13.10 -8.60
CA TYR A 200 5.02 -12.75 -7.65
C TYR A 200 6.38 -13.42 -7.97
N SER A 201 6.39 -14.55 -8.67
CA SER A 201 7.64 -15.24 -9.06
C SER A 201 8.56 -14.39 -9.96
N THR A 202 8.09 -13.27 -10.47
CA THR A 202 8.94 -12.27 -11.16
C THR A 202 10.09 -11.77 -10.28
N TYR A 203 9.96 -11.82 -8.95
CA TYR A 203 11.07 -11.52 -8.03
C TYR A 203 12.26 -12.50 -8.13
N ALA A 204 12.05 -13.70 -8.65
CA ALA A 204 13.16 -14.62 -8.94
C ALA A 204 14.17 -14.02 -9.93
N VAL A 205 13.71 -13.15 -10.84
CA VAL A 205 14.61 -12.43 -11.78
C VAL A 205 15.57 -11.51 -11.01
N ILE A 206 15.16 -10.92 -9.90
CA ILE A 206 16.02 -10.06 -9.06
C ILE A 206 17.14 -10.91 -8.47
N VAL A 207 16.81 -12.08 -7.90
CA VAL A 207 17.82 -13.01 -7.35
C VAL A 207 18.80 -13.47 -8.41
N ILE A 208 18.30 -13.89 -9.59
CA ILE A 208 19.17 -14.32 -10.71
C ILE A 208 20.08 -13.18 -11.18
N ARG A 209 19.59 -11.95 -11.22
CA ARG A 209 20.39 -10.79 -11.62
C ARG A 209 21.42 -10.40 -10.57
N SER A 210 21.09 -10.49 -9.28
CA SER A 210 21.98 -10.21 -8.17
C SER A 210 23.20 -11.14 -8.19
N THR A 211 23.01 -12.44 -8.45
CA THR A 211 24.12 -13.41 -8.54
C THR A 211 25.13 -13.11 -9.67
N ALA A 212 24.78 -12.23 -10.62
CA ALA A 212 25.69 -11.75 -11.67
C ALA A 212 26.50 -10.51 -11.25
N ASN A 213 26.39 -10.05 -10.00
CA ASN A 213 27.09 -8.89 -9.43
C ASN A 213 27.03 -7.63 -10.31
N PRO A 214 25.82 -7.10 -10.63
CA PRO A 214 25.70 -5.88 -11.41
C PRO A 214 26.26 -4.67 -10.63
N PRO A 215 26.66 -3.58 -11.31
CA PRO A 215 27.27 -2.40 -10.66
C PRO A 215 26.37 -1.76 -9.57
N MET A 216 25.05 -1.92 -9.66
CA MET A 216 24.10 -1.52 -8.64
C MET A 216 23.29 -2.74 -8.21
N ASP A 217 23.70 -3.35 -7.11
CA ASP A 217 23.04 -4.51 -6.51
C ASP A 217 22.58 -4.18 -5.09
N GLN A 218 21.44 -3.53 -4.99
CA GLN A 218 20.92 -3.07 -3.71
C GLN A 218 20.56 -4.24 -2.79
N ASN A 219 21.20 -4.33 -1.63
CA ASN A 219 21.10 -5.39 -0.63
C ASN A 219 21.53 -6.78 -1.10
N SER A 220 22.15 -6.92 -2.27
CA SER A 220 22.65 -8.19 -2.83
C SER A 220 21.71 -9.37 -2.54
N PRO A 221 20.48 -9.38 -3.09
CA PRO A 221 19.47 -10.41 -2.78
C PRO A 221 19.76 -11.73 -3.48
N GLU A 222 20.92 -12.34 -3.18
CA GLU A 222 21.43 -13.56 -3.81
C GLU A 222 20.83 -14.85 -3.23
N ASP A 223 20.26 -14.78 -2.04
CA ASP A 223 19.65 -15.92 -1.35
C ASP A 223 18.29 -15.54 -0.72
N ILE A 224 17.63 -16.53 -0.11
CA ILE A 224 16.30 -16.36 0.46
C ILE A 224 16.28 -15.36 1.63
N PHE A 225 17.37 -15.23 2.39
CA PHE A 225 17.43 -14.33 3.56
C PHE A 225 17.64 -12.90 3.12
N THR A 226 18.62 -12.65 2.23
CA THR A 226 18.87 -11.33 1.66
C THR A 226 17.72 -10.86 0.78
N LEU A 227 17.03 -11.76 0.07
CA LEU A 227 15.77 -11.46 -0.60
C LEU A 227 14.69 -11.01 0.40
N GLY A 228 14.63 -11.64 1.59
CA GLY A 228 13.72 -11.23 2.66
C GLY A 228 13.95 -9.80 3.10
N GLN A 229 15.18 -9.41 3.36
CA GLN A 229 15.58 -8.05 3.73
C GLN A 229 15.23 -7.03 2.64
N TYR A 230 15.48 -7.39 1.37
CA TYR A 230 15.12 -6.57 0.22
C TYR A 230 13.61 -6.33 0.12
N LEU A 231 12.80 -7.38 0.29
CA LEU A 231 11.33 -7.30 0.23
C LEU A 231 10.73 -6.52 1.40
N ASN A 232 11.28 -6.68 2.60
CA ASN A 232 10.87 -5.94 3.80
C ASN A 232 11.34 -4.48 3.77
N ARG A 233 12.21 -4.10 2.82
CA ARG A 233 12.78 -2.76 2.72
C ARG A 233 13.51 -2.32 4.00
N GLU A 234 14.22 -3.22 4.65
CA GLU A 234 14.87 -3.00 5.95
C GLU A 234 15.85 -1.82 5.92
N GLN A 235 16.50 -1.56 4.77
CA GLN A 235 17.39 -0.40 4.59
C GLN A 235 16.72 0.97 4.77
N TYR A 236 15.40 1.05 4.71
CA TYR A 236 14.69 2.33 4.89
C TYR A 236 14.24 2.58 6.34
N GLY A 237 14.53 1.65 7.25
CA GLY A 237 14.13 1.70 8.63
C GLY A 237 12.62 1.52 8.85
N SER A 238 12.21 1.47 10.10
CA SER A 238 10.82 1.36 10.51
C SER A 238 10.19 2.75 10.72
N ARG A 239 8.89 2.86 10.46
CA ARG A 239 8.10 4.06 10.71
C ARG A 239 6.91 3.70 11.59
N PRO A 240 6.76 4.36 12.75
CA PRO A 240 5.63 4.08 13.62
C PRO A 240 4.33 4.57 12.96
N LEU A 241 3.30 3.70 12.89
CA LEU A 241 2.01 4.05 12.26
C LEU A 241 0.95 4.40 13.28
N PHE A 242 0.71 3.52 14.25
CA PHE A 242 -0.38 3.64 15.22
C PHE A 242 0.10 3.92 16.64
N TYR A 243 1.27 3.45 16.99
CA TYR A 243 1.88 3.64 18.29
C TYR A 243 3.41 3.64 18.17
N GLY A 244 4.09 4.54 18.83
CA GLY A 244 5.56 4.63 18.82
C GLY A 244 6.08 6.00 19.27
N GLN A 245 7.37 6.21 19.03
CA GLN A 245 8.11 7.37 19.49
C GLN A 245 7.69 8.68 18.81
N ALA A 246 7.86 9.79 19.54
CA ALA A 246 7.95 11.13 18.98
C ALA A 246 9.42 11.48 18.67
N TYR A 247 9.67 12.56 17.93
CA TYR A 247 11.02 12.97 17.52
C TYR A 247 11.95 13.33 18.69
N THR A 248 11.40 13.63 19.86
CA THR A 248 12.16 13.95 21.09
C THR A 248 12.25 12.78 22.06
N SER A 249 11.61 11.65 21.77
CA SER A 249 11.59 10.48 22.65
C SER A 249 12.99 9.94 22.91
N LYS A 250 13.25 9.52 24.12
CA LYS A 250 14.52 8.93 24.54
C LYS A 250 14.41 7.41 24.58
N ILE A 251 15.50 6.74 24.22
CA ILE A 251 15.61 5.28 24.38
C ILE A 251 15.55 4.97 25.87
N GLN A 252 14.80 3.94 26.24
CA GLN A 252 14.73 3.46 27.61
C GLN A 252 16.08 2.85 28.01
N PHE A 253 16.51 3.13 29.23
CA PHE A 253 17.74 2.57 29.78
C PHE A 253 17.42 1.64 30.95
N GLU A 254 18.18 0.56 31.05
CA GLU A 254 18.12 -0.40 32.14
C GLU A 254 19.50 -0.45 32.84
N ALA A 255 19.47 -0.52 34.16
CA ALA A 255 20.69 -0.76 34.94
C ALA A 255 21.00 -2.27 34.96
N LYS A 256 22.02 -2.67 34.21
CA LYS A 256 22.47 -4.07 34.12
C LYS A 256 23.94 -4.17 34.49
N ASP A 257 24.26 -5.06 35.43
CA ASP A 257 25.63 -5.30 35.91
C ASP A 257 26.38 -4.01 36.36
N GLY A 258 25.64 -3.05 36.93
CA GLY A 258 26.19 -1.77 37.36
C GLY A 258 26.41 -0.70 36.28
N TYR A 259 26.07 -1.02 35.03
CA TYR A 259 26.13 -0.12 33.86
C TYR A 259 24.73 0.28 33.42
N CYS A 260 24.61 1.54 33.00
CA CYS A 260 23.38 2.04 32.37
C CYS A 260 23.42 1.75 30.89
N MET A 261 22.61 0.79 30.43
CA MET A 261 22.60 0.33 29.03
C MET A 261 21.25 0.61 28.38
N PRO A 262 21.23 1.02 27.09
CA PRO A 262 19.99 1.19 26.35
C PRO A 262 19.28 -0.14 26.17
N GLU A 263 17.95 -0.14 26.35
CA GLU A 263 17.10 -1.31 26.19
C GLU A 263 16.69 -1.49 24.74
N TYR A 264 16.88 -2.70 24.21
CA TYR A 264 16.50 -3.09 22.86
C TYR A 264 15.64 -4.34 22.89
N LYS A 265 14.67 -4.38 22.01
CA LYS A 265 13.92 -5.59 21.69
C LYS A 265 14.64 -6.34 20.57
N GLU A 266 14.89 -7.63 20.79
CA GLU A 266 15.44 -8.50 19.74
C GLU A 266 14.41 -8.72 18.63
N GLY A 267 14.82 -8.44 17.39
CA GLY A 267 14.06 -8.61 16.16
C GLY A 267 14.44 -9.90 15.41
N ALA A 268 14.51 -9.80 14.09
CA ALA A 268 14.85 -10.91 13.21
C ALA A 268 16.32 -11.36 13.35
N PRO A 269 16.62 -12.66 13.30
CA PRO A 269 17.99 -13.14 13.12
C PRO A 269 18.45 -12.80 11.69
N ILE A 270 19.63 -12.21 11.56
CA ILE A 270 20.27 -11.92 10.29
C ILE A 270 21.26 -13.04 9.97
N TYR A 271 20.93 -13.77 8.91
CA TYR A 271 21.76 -14.90 8.44
C TYR A 271 22.73 -14.44 7.36
N GLN A 272 23.95 -14.99 7.39
CA GLN A 272 24.97 -14.80 6.37
C GLN A 272 25.57 -16.14 6.01
N ARG A 273 25.93 -16.32 4.73
CA ARG A 273 26.71 -17.47 4.26
C ARG A 273 28.09 -17.45 4.90
N VAL A 274 28.56 -18.61 5.34
CA VAL A 274 29.93 -18.77 5.82
C VAL A 274 30.85 -18.93 4.60
N GLU A 275 31.88 -18.10 4.52
CA GLU A 275 32.91 -18.24 3.48
C GLU A 275 33.72 -19.51 3.71
N LYS A 276 33.94 -20.30 2.65
CA LYS A 276 34.77 -21.51 2.69
C LYS A 276 36.24 -21.15 2.54
N HIS A 277 37.06 -21.72 3.39
CA HIS A 277 38.50 -21.63 3.29
C HIS A 277 39.11 -22.85 2.59
N SER A 278 38.34 -23.94 2.44
CA SER A 278 38.72 -25.18 1.77
C SER A 278 37.55 -25.73 0.95
N ALA A 279 37.84 -26.46 -0.13
CA ALA A 279 36.85 -27.12 -0.97
C ALA A 279 36.06 -28.22 -0.23
N ASP A 280 36.64 -28.79 0.83
CA ASP A 280 36.03 -29.86 1.62
C ASP A 280 35.09 -29.34 2.71
N GLU A 281 35.05 -28.04 2.96
CA GLU A 281 34.15 -27.43 3.92
C GLU A 281 32.70 -27.45 3.42
N LYS A 282 31.78 -27.80 4.32
CA LYS A 282 30.35 -27.79 4.03
C LYS A 282 29.81 -26.37 4.00
N ASP A 283 28.79 -26.17 3.18
CA ASP A 283 28.01 -24.93 3.19
C ASP A 283 27.32 -24.76 4.54
N ALA A 284 27.28 -23.53 5.06
CA ALA A 284 26.59 -23.21 6.30
C ALA A 284 26.13 -21.76 6.32
N TYR A 285 25.04 -21.52 7.01
CA TYR A 285 24.58 -20.17 7.40
C TYR A 285 24.88 -19.97 8.89
N ARG A 286 25.38 -18.77 9.22
CA ARG A 286 25.50 -18.34 10.63
C ARG A 286 24.62 -17.13 10.91
N ILE A 287 24.15 -17.00 12.13
CA ILE A 287 23.53 -15.75 12.61
C ILE A 287 24.67 -14.79 12.94
N VAL A 288 24.70 -13.65 12.26
CA VAL A 288 25.70 -12.61 12.50
C VAL A 288 25.29 -11.73 13.67
N TYR A 289 24.05 -11.31 13.68
CA TYR A 289 23.43 -10.57 14.78
C TYR A 289 21.90 -10.71 14.71
N TYR A 290 21.24 -10.30 15.78
CA TYR A 290 19.80 -10.08 15.78
C TYR A 290 19.54 -8.60 15.54
N ASP A 291 18.56 -8.30 14.68
CA ASP A 291 18.09 -6.92 14.54
C ASP A 291 17.64 -6.38 15.90
N LYS A 292 17.94 -5.12 16.21
CA LYS A 292 17.66 -4.52 17.50
C LYS A 292 16.79 -3.29 17.32
N GLU A 293 15.56 -3.39 17.78
CA GLU A 293 14.63 -2.26 17.83
C GLU A 293 14.77 -1.54 19.17
N PRO A 294 15.08 -0.24 19.20
CA PRO A 294 15.17 0.51 20.45
C PRO A 294 13.78 0.61 21.11
N ILE A 295 13.75 0.40 22.43
CA ILE A 295 12.55 0.65 23.24
C ILE A 295 12.57 2.10 23.68
N TYR A 296 11.52 2.84 23.35
CA TYR A 296 11.41 4.26 23.70
C TYR A 296 10.61 4.44 24.99
N ALA A 297 11.10 5.32 25.87
CA ALA A 297 10.44 5.64 27.15
C ALA A 297 9.16 6.46 26.95
N GLN A 298 9.14 7.34 25.94
CA GLN A 298 7.98 8.14 25.62
C GLN A 298 7.39 7.69 24.29
N ASN A 299 6.20 7.14 24.32
CA ASN A 299 5.45 6.75 23.14
C ASN A 299 4.13 7.52 23.06
N MET A 300 3.64 7.70 21.83
CA MET A 300 2.35 8.35 21.58
C MET A 300 1.50 7.53 20.60
N VAL A 301 0.21 7.77 20.64
CA VAL A 301 -0.73 7.18 19.69
C VAL A 301 -0.65 7.96 18.38
N PHE A 302 -0.59 7.24 17.23
CA PHE A 302 -0.58 7.82 15.90
C PHE A 302 0.53 8.88 15.70
N PRO A 303 1.82 8.52 15.94
CA PRO A 303 2.92 9.49 15.84
C PRO A 303 3.15 9.92 14.40
N ARG A 304 3.18 11.23 14.16
CA ARG A 304 3.43 11.84 12.85
C ARG A 304 4.77 12.58 12.81
N MET A 305 5.15 13.21 13.92
CA MET A 305 6.47 13.80 14.12
C MET A 305 7.35 12.82 14.88
N TYR A 306 7.91 11.81 14.19
CA TYR A 306 8.60 10.68 14.82
C TYR A 306 10.12 10.65 14.60
N SER A 307 10.61 11.32 13.56
CA SER A 307 12.02 11.26 13.17
C SER A 307 12.87 12.21 13.99
N ASP A 308 13.91 11.68 14.62
CA ASP A 308 14.88 12.39 15.46
C ASP A 308 16.06 12.99 14.67
N ARG A 309 16.08 12.85 13.34
CA ARG A 309 17.12 13.46 12.50
C ARG A 309 17.11 14.97 12.65
N PRO A 310 18.26 15.63 12.88
CA PRO A 310 18.31 17.06 13.16
C PRO A 310 17.64 17.95 12.09
N GLU A 311 17.78 17.58 10.82
CA GLU A 311 17.13 18.29 9.71
C GLU A 311 15.60 18.16 9.76
N HIS A 312 15.07 16.98 10.12
CA HIS A 312 13.63 16.77 10.24
C HIS A 312 13.07 17.48 11.48
N VAL A 313 13.81 17.50 12.57
CA VAL A 313 13.40 18.21 13.81
C VAL A 313 13.24 19.70 13.53
N ARG A 314 14.22 20.32 12.88
CA ARG A 314 14.13 21.73 12.47
C ARG A 314 12.93 21.97 11.56
N ALA A 315 12.75 21.13 10.57
CA ALA A 315 11.64 21.25 9.62
C ALA A 315 10.27 21.05 10.29
N TYR A 316 10.14 20.20 11.34
CA TYR A 316 8.91 20.11 12.13
C TYR A 316 8.64 21.42 12.89
N GLU A 317 9.67 21.98 13.53
CA GLU A 317 9.54 23.23 14.30
C GLU A 317 9.22 24.41 13.39
N ASP A 318 9.89 24.54 12.26
CA ASP A 318 9.65 25.59 11.26
C ASP A 318 8.24 25.49 10.69
N TRP A 319 7.80 24.28 10.30
CA TRP A 319 6.45 24.06 9.75
C TRP A 319 5.34 24.38 10.74
N MET A 320 5.57 24.08 12.03
CA MET A 320 4.60 24.30 13.09
C MET A 320 4.62 25.73 13.65
N GLY A 321 5.64 26.54 13.31
CA GLY A 321 5.88 27.84 13.94
C GLY A 321 6.33 27.72 15.41
N GLY A 322 7.05 26.64 15.70
CA GLY A 322 7.45 26.23 17.03
C GLY A 322 6.54 25.13 17.62
N VAL A 323 7.10 24.30 18.48
CA VAL A 323 6.40 23.25 19.22
C VAL A 323 6.54 23.55 20.72
N GLU A 324 5.44 23.82 21.41
CA GLU A 324 5.44 24.09 22.86
C GLU A 324 5.70 22.81 23.66
N GLY A 325 5.05 21.70 23.26
CA GLY A 325 5.19 20.40 23.86
C GLY A 325 4.77 20.34 25.34
N LYS A 326 5.01 19.19 25.96
CA LYS A 326 4.87 18.99 27.40
C LYS A 326 6.16 18.41 27.98
N GLN A 327 6.52 18.81 29.20
CA GLN A 327 7.62 18.22 29.92
C GLN A 327 7.19 16.90 30.55
N VAL A 328 7.94 15.83 30.26
CA VAL A 328 7.68 14.48 30.77
C VAL A 328 8.94 14.01 31.51
N PRO A 329 8.84 13.54 32.78
CA PRO A 329 9.98 13.00 33.49
C PRO A 329 10.48 11.72 32.80
N TYR A 330 11.77 11.58 32.72
CA TYR A 330 12.49 10.46 32.17
C TYR A 330 13.59 10.02 33.11
N ASP A 331 13.58 8.75 33.50
CA ASP A 331 14.61 8.17 34.37
C ASP A 331 15.73 7.57 33.49
N GLN A 332 16.91 8.14 33.63
CA GLN A 332 18.13 7.63 33.01
C GLN A 332 18.99 6.99 34.09
N CYS A 333 18.65 5.75 34.47
CA CYS A 333 19.35 4.97 35.51
C CYS A 333 19.52 5.72 36.84
N GLY A 334 18.43 6.27 37.38
CA GLY A 334 18.40 7.01 38.66
C GLY A 334 18.60 8.51 38.51
N GLN A 335 18.87 9.03 37.32
CA GLN A 335 18.89 10.48 37.05
C GLN A 335 17.60 10.89 36.37
N MET A 336 16.78 11.67 37.06
CA MET A 336 15.54 12.21 36.50
C MET A 336 15.82 13.41 35.60
N VAL A 337 15.52 13.29 34.31
CA VAL A 337 15.66 14.33 33.31
C VAL A 337 14.28 14.69 32.76
N MET A 338 14.01 15.98 32.56
CA MET A 338 12.77 16.42 31.92
C MET A 338 12.96 16.44 30.40
N VAL A 339 12.12 15.71 29.69
CA VAL A 339 12.12 15.64 28.22
C VAL A 339 10.90 16.35 27.69
N LYS A 340 11.10 17.27 26.75
CA LYS A 340 10.03 17.97 26.05
C LYS A 340 9.48 17.09 24.95
N VAL A 341 8.23 16.66 25.05
CA VAL A 341 7.56 15.78 24.07
C VAL A 341 6.40 16.54 23.43
N PRO A 342 6.21 16.46 22.10
CA PRO A 342 5.08 17.13 21.46
C PRO A 342 3.75 16.60 22.00
N THR A 343 2.77 17.47 22.11
CA THR A 343 1.42 17.10 22.49
C THR A 343 0.70 16.36 21.35
N GLN A 344 -0.36 15.60 21.70
CA GLN A 344 -1.17 14.94 20.68
C GLN A 344 -1.85 15.95 19.72
N ALA A 345 -2.20 17.14 20.22
CA ALA A 345 -2.80 18.20 19.41
C ALA A 345 -1.80 18.74 18.36
N GLU A 346 -0.55 19.01 18.76
CA GLU A 346 0.52 19.44 17.85
C GLU A 346 0.81 18.36 16.80
N ASN A 347 0.90 17.11 17.21
CA ASN A 347 1.09 15.97 16.33
C ASN A 347 -0.04 15.84 15.28
N LEU A 348 -1.31 16.02 15.69
CA LEU A 348 -2.44 16.04 14.75
C LEU A 348 -2.46 17.30 13.88
N ARG A 349 -2.07 18.47 14.41
CA ARG A 349 -1.93 19.69 13.62
C ARG A 349 -0.91 19.49 12.49
N PHE A 350 0.24 18.86 12.78
CA PHE A 350 1.22 18.50 11.76
C PHE A 350 0.63 17.53 10.72
N PHE A 351 -0.11 16.51 11.16
CA PHE A 351 -0.80 15.58 10.25
C PHE A 351 -1.70 16.30 9.25
N PHE A 352 -2.56 17.18 9.73
CA PHE A 352 -3.51 17.88 8.86
C PHE A 352 -2.84 18.97 8.00
N SER A 353 -1.91 19.75 8.57
CA SER A 353 -1.29 20.87 7.85
C SER A 353 -0.23 20.38 6.85
N TYR A 354 0.63 19.44 7.25
CA TYR A 354 1.70 18.93 6.39
C TYR A 354 1.26 17.71 5.59
N GLN A 355 0.89 16.60 6.25
CA GLN A 355 0.69 15.33 5.56
C GLN A 355 -0.59 15.32 4.71
N ILE A 356 -1.70 15.87 5.21
CA ILE A 356 -2.95 15.94 4.44
C ILE A 356 -2.93 17.14 3.48
N ASN A 357 -2.69 18.36 3.97
CA ASN A 357 -2.84 19.55 3.14
C ASN A 357 -1.68 19.69 2.14
N PHE A 358 -0.42 19.66 2.59
CA PHE A 358 0.72 19.89 1.71
C PHE A 358 1.08 18.66 0.88
N MET A 359 1.15 17.44 1.47
CA MET A 359 1.61 16.23 0.79
C MET A 359 0.51 15.45 0.05
N TYR A 360 -0.77 15.81 0.20
CA TYR A 360 -1.86 15.16 -0.52
C TYR A 360 -2.78 16.15 -1.23
N TRP A 361 -3.39 17.09 -0.47
CA TRP A 361 -4.37 18.01 -1.04
C TRP A 361 -3.77 18.90 -2.12
N ARG A 362 -2.54 19.40 -1.93
CA ARG A 362 -1.79 20.15 -2.93
C ARG A 362 -1.66 19.37 -4.25
N TYR A 363 -1.25 18.11 -4.18
CA TYR A 363 -1.14 17.24 -5.36
C TYR A 363 -2.50 16.94 -6.02
N PHE A 364 -3.54 16.74 -5.20
CA PHE A 364 -4.89 16.58 -5.70
C PHE A 364 -5.34 17.81 -6.49
N MET A 365 -5.11 18.99 -5.95
CA MET A 365 -5.46 20.25 -6.62
C MET A 365 -4.63 20.50 -7.88
N TRP A 366 -3.39 20.03 -7.97
CA TRP A 366 -2.62 20.09 -9.23
C TRP A 366 -3.33 19.40 -10.39
N ASN A 367 -4.02 18.31 -10.12
CA ASN A 367 -4.71 17.52 -11.14
C ASN A 367 -6.10 18.07 -11.49
N PHE A 368 -6.74 18.84 -10.59
CA PHE A 368 -8.14 19.23 -10.78
C PHE A 368 -8.42 20.74 -10.71
N ALA A 369 -7.44 21.54 -10.31
CA ALA A 369 -7.52 23.00 -10.32
C ALA A 369 -6.43 23.64 -11.18
N GLY A 370 -5.16 23.26 -10.97
CA GLY A 370 -3.99 23.71 -11.69
C GLY A 370 -2.74 23.77 -10.82
N ARG A 371 -1.58 23.94 -11.44
CA ARG A 371 -0.26 23.90 -10.82
C ARG A 371 0.53 25.18 -11.13
N GLN A 372 1.19 25.75 -10.14
CA GLN A 372 1.99 26.96 -10.26
C GLN A 372 3.25 26.75 -11.12
N ASN A 373 4.05 25.73 -10.79
CA ASN A 373 5.25 25.32 -11.51
C ASN A 373 5.67 23.91 -11.06
N ASP A 374 6.68 23.32 -11.70
CA ASP A 374 7.22 21.99 -11.37
C ASP A 374 8.43 22.03 -10.42
N ILE A 375 8.76 23.20 -9.89
CA ILE A 375 9.83 23.37 -8.90
C ILE A 375 9.35 22.77 -7.57
N GLN A 376 10.18 21.90 -7.00
CA GLN A 376 9.87 21.28 -5.71
C GLN A 376 9.74 22.34 -4.62
N GLY A 377 8.58 22.35 -3.92
CA GLY A 377 8.32 23.25 -2.82
C GLY A 377 8.46 22.56 -1.46
N ASN A 378 8.82 23.35 -0.43
CA ASN A 378 8.80 22.96 0.97
C ASN A 378 7.83 23.81 1.80
N GLY A 379 6.87 24.48 1.14
CA GLY A 379 5.88 25.37 1.75
C GLY A 379 6.01 26.83 1.36
N GLU A 380 7.00 27.18 0.52
CA GLU A 380 7.21 28.52 -0.02
C GLU A 380 6.04 28.93 -0.95
N LEU A 381 5.82 30.24 -1.08
CA LEU A 381 4.73 30.79 -1.91
C LEU A 381 5.00 30.70 -3.41
N GLU A 382 6.27 30.57 -3.83
CA GLU A 382 6.73 30.61 -5.21
C GLU A 382 6.87 29.23 -5.86
N HIS A 383 6.93 28.16 -5.09
CA HIS A 383 7.29 26.84 -5.60
C HIS A 383 6.19 25.80 -5.41
N GLY A 384 5.81 25.16 -6.52
CA GLY A 384 4.99 23.95 -6.54
C GLY A 384 3.62 24.06 -5.88
N ASN A 385 3.03 25.26 -5.80
CA ASN A 385 1.70 25.42 -5.25
C ASN A 385 0.62 25.03 -6.27
N TRP A 386 -0.61 24.84 -5.80
CA TRP A 386 -1.75 24.71 -6.69
C TRP A 386 -2.33 26.09 -7.03
N LEU A 387 -2.90 26.23 -8.21
CA LEU A 387 -3.57 27.43 -8.70
C LEU A 387 -4.97 27.10 -9.18
N THR A 388 -5.85 28.09 -9.14
CA THR A 388 -7.17 27.99 -9.76
C THR A 388 -7.21 28.66 -11.16
N GLY A 389 -6.31 29.60 -11.42
CA GLY A 389 -6.38 30.52 -12.56
C GLY A 389 -7.34 31.70 -12.36
N ILE A 390 -7.95 31.77 -11.18
CA ILE A 390 -8.84 32.89 -10.81
C ILE A 390 -8.04 33.87 -9.95
N PRO A 391 -7.64 35.04 -10.46
CA PRO A 391 -6.70 35.93 -9.76
C PRO A 391 -7.15 36.33 -8.36
N PHE A 392 -8.44 36.51 -8.15
CA PHE A 392 -8.99 36.84 -6.82
C PHE A 392 -8.67 35.74 -5.76
N ILE A 393 -8.73 34.47 -6.14
CA ILE A 393 -8.45 33.34 -5.23
C ILE A 393 -6.94 33.16 -5.08
N ASP A 394 -6.23 33.16 -6.18
CA ASP A 394 -4.81 32.84 -6.21
C ASP A 394 -3.98 33.95 -5.56
N ASN A 395 -4.29 35.23 -5.84
CA ASN A 395 -3.58 36.35 -5.22
C ASN A 395 -3.83 36.47 -3.71
N ALA A 396 -5.01 36.07 -3.24
CA ALA A 396 -5.29 36.04 -1.80
C ALA A 396 -4.47 34.98 -1.06
N ARG A 397 -4.07 33.90 -1.76
CA ARG A 397 -3.30 32.79 -1.16
C ARG A 397 -1.79 32.93 -1.33
N LEU A 398 -1.35 33.33 -2.50
CA LEU A 398 0.04 33.24 -2.95
C LEU A 398 0.65 34.60 -3.29
N GLY A 399 -0.11 35.69 -3.13
CA GLY A 399 0.28 36.99 -3.61
C GLY A 399 0.06 37.16 -5.11
N ASP A 400 0.39 38.33 -5.62
CA ASP A 400 0.12 38.72 -7.03
C ASP A 400 0.96 37.90 -8.02
N GLN A 401 0.36 36.87 -8.61
CA GLN A 401 1.02 35.96 -9.54
C GLN A 401 1.48 36.65 -10.84
N SER A 402 0.95 37.84 -11.13
CA SER A 402 1.40 38.63 -12.29
C SER A 402 2.80 39.23 -12.09
N LYS A 403 3.28 39.33 -10.86
CA LYS A 403 4.59 39.92 -10.50
C LYS A 403 5.72 38.92 -10.36
N LEU A 404 5.45 37.63 -10.59
CA LEU A 404 6.48 36.61 -10.56
C LEU A 404 7.55 36.84 -11.64
N PRO A 405 8.82 36.42 -11.41
CA PRO A 405 9.87 36.41 -12.43
C PRO A 405 9.45 35.60 -13.65
N THR A 406 9.99 35.95 -14.82
CA THR A 406 9.68 35.31 -16.10
C THR A 406 9.91 33.79 -16.06
N GLU A 407 11.01 33.35 -15.41
CA GLU A 407 11.34 31.92 -15.25
C GLU A 407 10.24 31.10 -14.53
N LEU A 408 9.56 31.70 -13.56
CA LEU A 408 8.46 31.05 -12.86
C LEU A 408 7.15 31.12 -13.64
N LYS A 409 6.91 32.21 -14.38
CA LYS A 409 5.71 32.36 -15.21
C LYS A 409 5.69 31.44 -16.43
N GLU A 410 6.86 31.31 -17.09
CA GLU A 410 7.04 30.52 -18.32
C GLU A 410 7.47 29.08 -18.02
N ASN A 411 7.40 28.66 -16.75
CA ASN A 411 7.70 27.30 -16.37
C ASN A 411 6.73 26.31 -17.06
N LYS A 412 7.27 25.26 -17.69
CA LYS A 412 6.48 24.27 -18.44
C LYS A 412 5.47 23.51 -17.57
N GLY A 413 5.74 23.39 -16.28
CA GLY A 413 4.81 22.79 -15.31
C GLY A 413 3.66 23.70 -14.90
N HIS A 414 3.62 24.96 -15.38
CA HIS A 414 2.49 25.87 -15.13
C HIS A 414 1.25 25.43 -15.92
N ASN A 415 0.15 25.18 -15.21
CA ASN A 415 -1.13 24.88 -15.86
C ASN A 415 -2.30 25.38 -15.02
N VAL A 416 -3.42 25.65 -15.68
CA VAL A 416 -4.61 26.22 -15.06
C VAL A 416 -5.87 25.59 -15.64
N PHE A 417 -6.71 25.01 -14.77
CA PHE A 417 -7.94 24.33 -15.19
C PHE A 417 -9.22 25.04 -14.72
N TYR A 418 -9.10 26.20 -14.07
CA TYR A 418 -10.23 27.01 -13.56
C TYR A 418 -11.17 26.22 -12.63
N CYS A 419 -10.65 25.22 -11.95
CA CYS A 419 -11.41 24.27 -11.14
C CYS A 419 -12.53 23.52 -11.90
N LEU A 420 -12.55 23.53 -13.23
CA LEU A 420 -13.62 22.89 -14.01
C LEU A 420 -13.69 21.37 -13.77
N PRO A 421 -12.56 20.62 -13.80
CA PRO A 421 -12.59 19.19 -13.46
C PRO A 421 -13.00 18.94 -12.00
N LEU A 422 -12.58 19.79 -11.07
CA LEU A 422 -12.96 19.72 -9.66
C LEU A 422 -14.47 19.85 -9.48
N LEU A 423 -15.07 20.88 -10.10
CA LEU A 423 -16.52 21.12 -10.03
C LEU A 423 -17.33 19.99 -10.64
N LEU A 424 -16.92 19.48 -11.82
CA LEU A 424 -17.56 18.32 -12.43
C LEU A 424 -17.46 17.09 -11.52
N GLY A 425 -16.30 16.85 -10.92
CA GLY A 425 -16.09 15.75 -9.99
C GLY A 425 -17.00 15.85 -8.76
N LEU A 426 -17.13 17.02 -8.16
CA LEU A 426 -18.04 17.26 -7.02
C LEU A 426 -19.52 17.06 -7.42
N ILE A 427 -19.93 17.58 -8.58
CA ILE A 427 -21.29 17.36 -9.10
C ILE A 427 -21.56 15.85 -9.25
N GLY A 428 -20.62 15.11 -9.87
CA GLY A 428 -20.76 13.66 -10.05
C GLY A 428 -20.78 12.88 -8.73
N LEU A 429 -19.94 13.25 -7.78
CA LEU A 429 -19.88 12.68 -6.45
C LEU A 429 -21.23 12.82 -5.72
N PHE A 430 -21.76 14.04 -5.64
CA PHE A 430 -23.05 14.27 -4.97
C PHE A 430 -24.21 13.63 -5.72
N TRP A 431 -24.24 13.69 -7.05
CA TRP A 431 -25.27 13.03 -7.82
C TRP A 431 -25.30 11.53 -7.58
N GLN A 432 -24.16 10.86 -7.57
CA GLN A 432 -24.05 9.43 -7.29
C GLN A 432 -24.50 9.11 -5.86
N ALA A 433 -24.08 9.91 -4.88
CA ALA A 433 -24.40 9.70 -3.46
C ALA A 433 -25.89 9.84 -3.14
N TYR A 434 -26.63 10.67 -3.91
CA TYR A 434 -28.03 10.98 -3.63
C TYR A 434 -29.02 10.44 -4.68
N LYS A 435 -28.56 9.70 -5.69
CA LYS A 435 -29.42 9.23 -6.78
C LYS A 435 -30.46 8.18 -6.32
N ASN A 436 -30.01 7.08 -5.78
CA ASN A 436 -30.82 5.95 -5.29
C ASN A 436 -29.94 4.98 -4.49
N GLN A 437 -30.53 3.86 -4.01
CA GLN A 437 -29.76 2.85 -3.25
C GLN A 437 -28.58 2.24 -4.03
N GLU A 438 -28.75 2.02 -5.33
CA GLU A 438 -27.68 1.52 -6.19
C GLU A 438 -26.58 2.57 -6.35
N GLY A 439 -26.95 3.82 -6.57
CA GLY A 439 -26.00 4.95 -6.62
C GLY A 439 -25.19 5.07 -5.33
N VAL A 440 -25.81 4.92 -4.17
CA VAL A 440 -25.12 4.92 -2.86
C VAL A 440 -24.11 3.78 -2.76
N ARG A 441 -24.44 2.57 -3.23
CA ARG A 441 -23.50 1.43 -3.23
C ARG A 441 -22.30 1.69 -4.13
N GLN A 442 -22.56 2.17 -5.35
CA GLN A 442 -21.51 2.53 -6.31
C GLN A 442 -20.65 3.69 -5.79
N PHE A 443 -21.27 4.68 -5.11
CA PHE A 443 -20.55 5.75 -4.43
C PHE A 443 -19.54 5.19 -3.42
N TRP A 444 -19.94 4.26 -2.56
CA TRP A 444 -19.03 3.67 -1.58
C TRP A 444 -17.87 2.89 -2.24
N VAL A 445 -18.10 2.25 -3.37
CA VAL A 445 -17.04 1.58 -4.14
C VAL A 445 -16.00 2.59 -4.62
N VAL A 446 -16.43 3.67 -5.28
CA VAL A 446 -15.52 4.72 -5.78
C VAL A 446 -14.87 5.47 -4.62
N PHE A 447 -15.63 5.74 -3.54
CA PHE A 447 -15.11 6.38 -2.34
C PHE A 447 -14.00 5.56 -1.68
N PHE A 448 -14.18 4.26 -1.51
CA PHE A 448 -13.12 3.42 -0.94
C PHE A 448 -11.93 3.25 -1.90
N LEU A 449 -12.14 3.26 -3.20
CA LEU A 449 -11.04 3.33 -4.16
C LEU A 449 -10.26 4.64 -3.96
N PHE A 450 -10.94 5.78 -3.91
CA PHE A 450 -10.36 7.10 -3.68
C PHE A 450 -9.63 7.19 -2.33
N PHE A 451 -10.30 6.81 -1.25
CA PHE A 451 -9.77 6.89 0.11
C PHE A 451 -8.55 6.00 0.31
N MET A 452 -8.64 4.74 -0.10
CA MET A 452 -7.57 3.76 0.11
C MET A 452 -6.32 4.05 -0.73
N THR A 453 -6.50 4.52 -1.97
CA THR A 453 -5.38 4.87 -2.85
C THR A 453 -4.89 6.32 -2.70
N GLY A 454 -5.47 7.08 -1.79
CA GLY A 454 -5.13 8.45 -1.44
C GLY A 454 -4.81 8.62 0.05
N LEU A 455 -5.82 8.95 0.84
CA LEU A 455 -5.65 9.30 2.26
C LEU A 455 -5.07 8.16 3.09
N ALA A 456 -5.43 6.91 2.83
CA ALA A 456 -4.84 5.76 3.51
C ALA A 456 -3.34 5.62 3.21
N ILE A 457 -2.90 5.98 2.00
CA ILE A 457 -1.48 6.02 1.63
C ILE A 457 -0.74 7.12 2.41
N VAL A 458 -1.35 8.29 2.62
CA VAL A 458 -0.75 9.35 3.46
C VAL A 458 -0.46 8.82 4.86
N VAL A 459 -1.44 8.14 5.47
CA VAL A 459 -1.28 7.53 6.79
C VAL A 459 -0.17 6.47 6.78
N TYR A 460 -0.18 5.58 5.78
CA TYR A 460 0.79 4.48 5.66
C TYR A 460 2.22 4.98 5.44
N LEU A 461 2.41 5.96 4.56
CA LEU A 461 3.74 6.48 4.25
C LEU A 461 4.34 7.27 5.41
N ASN A 462 3.52 7.88 6.26
CA ASN A 462 3.95 8.70 7.40
C ASN A 462 5.16 9.58 7.05
N GLN A 463 5.01 10.42 6.01
CA GLN A 463 6.11 11.17 5.43
C GLN A 463 6.61 12.27 6.36
N THR A 464 7.94 12.33 6.49
CA THR A 464 8.66 13.42 7.15
C THR A 464 8.76 14.63 6.23
N PRO A 465 9.04 15.84 6.74
CA PRO A 465 9.44 16.97 5.90
C PRO A 465 10.70 16.68 5.08
N LEU A 466 11.04 17.60 4.17
CA LEU A 466 12.24 17.55 3.33
C LEU A 466 12.35 16.26 2.51
N GLN A 467 11.27 15.90 1.82
CA GLN A 467 11.30 14.78 0.89
C GLN A 467 12.26 15.07 -0.28
N PRO A 468 13.04 14.08 -0.75
CA PRO A 468 14.05 14.29 -1.81
C PRO A 468 13.43 14.63 -3.18
N ARG A 469 12.13 14.43 -3.36
CA ARG A 469 11.36 14.75 -4.57
C ARG A 469 9.87 14.80 -4.26
N GLU A 470 9.09 15.37 -5.16
CA GLU A 470 7.63 15.32 -5.10
C GLU A 470 7.11 13.87 -5.16
N ARG A 471 6.04 13.58 -4.42
CA ARG A 471 5.49 12.24 -4.22
C ARG A 471 4.06 12.07 -4.75
N ASP A 472 3.63 12.93 -5.66
CA ASP A 472 2.31 12.96 -6.28
C ASP A 472 1.91 11.63 -6.92
N TYR A 473 2.86 10.93 -7.54
CA TYR A 473 2.67 9.62 -8.15
C TYR A 473 2.16 8.54 -7.17
N ALA A 474 2.45 8.68 -5.89
CA ALA A 474 1.98 7.73 -4.87
C ALA A 474 0.45 7.73 -4.74
N TYR A 475 -0.20 8.83 -5.11
CA TYR A 475 -1.64 9.07 -4.97
C TYR A 475 -2.41 8.99 -6.31
N ALA A 476 -1.75 8.60 -7.40
CA ALA A 476 -2.35 8.53 -8.74
C ALA A 476 -3.62 7.69 -8.79
N GLY A 477 -3.73 6.64 -7.95
CA GLY A 477 -4.95 5.83 -7.84
C GLY A 477 -6.16 6.62 -7.34
N SER A 478 -5.98 7.58 -6.41
CA SER A 478 -7.06 8.44 -5.93
C SER A 478 -7.48 9.47 -6.99
N PHE A 479 -6.52 9.97 -7.76
CA PHE A 479 -6.82 10.89 -8.86
C PHE A 479 -7.61 10.17 -9.96
N TYR A 480 -7.24 8.93 -10.29
CA TYR A 480 -8.02 8.07 -11.17
C TYR A 480 -9.46 7.86 -10.63
N ALA A 481 -9.61 7.58 -9.33
CA ALA A 481 -10.92 7.40 -8.73
C ALA A 481 -11.77 8.68 -8.80
N PHE A 482 -11.18 9.86 -8.55
CA PHE A 482 -11.89 11.12 -8.67
C PHE A 482 -12.28 11.44 -10.12
N ALA A 483 -11.46 11.06 -11.11
CA ALA A 483 -11.79 11.19 -12.52
C ALA A 483 -13.06 10.42 -12.92
N ILE A 484 -13.40 9.32 -12.22
CA ILE A 484 -14.68 8.63 -12.42
C ILE A 484 -15.84 9.59 -12.08
N TRP A 485 -15.74 10.32 -10.96
CA TRP A 485 -16.75 11.32 -10.60
C TRP A 485 -16.79 12.51 -11.56
N VAL A 486 -15.65 12.91 -12.14
CA VAL A 486 -15.63 13.94 -13.19
C VAL A 486 -16.49 13.49 -14.39
N GLY A 487 -16.33 12.26 -14.86
CA GLY A 487 -17.18 11.70 -15.91
C GLY A 487 -18.65 11.60 -15.51
N MET A 488 -18.94 11.20 -14.26
CA MET A 488 -20.30 11.16 -13.72
C MET A 488 -20.92 12.56 -13.56
N GLY A 489 -20.12 13.62 -13.41
CA GLY A 489 -20.59 15.00 -13.40
C GLY A 489 -21.29 15.39 -14.70
N VAL A 490 -20.77 14.95 -15.84
CA VAL A 490 -21.43 15.14 -17.13
C VAL A 490 -22.79 14.42 -17.17
N ALA A 491 -22.82 13.17 -16.72
CA ALA A 491 -24.08 12.40 -16.64
C ALA A 491 -25.11 13.07 -15.70
N ALA A 492 -24.65 13.62 -14.58
CA ALA A 492 -25.48 14.37 -13.64
C ALA A 492 -26.10 15.61 -14.27
N ILE A 493 -25.32 16.38 -15.02
CA ILE A 493 -25.80 17.56 -15.74
C ILE A 493 -26.86 17.17 -16.78
N VAL A 494 -26.61 16.12 -17.56
CA VAL A 494 -27.58 15.60 -18.56
C VAL A 494 -28.87 15.14 -17.89
N ASP A 495 -28.79 14.42 -16.77
CA ASP A 495 -29.96 13.99 -15.99
C ASP A 495 -30.77 15.21 -15.46
N GLY A 496 -30.06 16.23 -14.98
CA GLY A 496 -30.69 17.50 -14.57
C GLY A 496 -31.41 18.22 -15.72
N LEU A 497 -30.76 18.33 -16.90
CA LEU A 497 -31.36 18.92 -18.09
C LEU A 497 -32.62 18.17 -18.57
N LYS A 498 -32.58 16.83 -18.54
CA LYS A 498 -33.75 16.00 -18.85
C LYS A 498 -34.92 16.24 -17.88
N ARG A 499 -34.65 16.40 -16.59
CA ARG A 499 -35.68 16.73 -15.58
C ARG A 499 -36.29 18.12 -15.82
N LEU A 500 -35.50 19.04 -16.36
CA LEU A 500 -35.96 20.37 -16.78
C LEU A 500 -36.66 20.37 -18.15
N LYS A 501 -36.86 19.17 -18.75
CA LYS A 501 -37.48 18.99 -20.07
C LYS A 501 -36.74 19.70 -21.22
N VAL A 502 -35.43 19.88 -21.09
CA VAL A 502 -34.59 20.42 -22.16
C VAL A 502 -34.51 19.41 -23.31
N PRO A 503 -34.56 19.84 -24.59
CA PRO A 503 -34.47 18.97 -25.75
C PRO A 503 -33.22 18.07 -25.71
N GLU A 504 -33.31 16.84 -26.20
CA GLU A 504 -32.17 15.89 -26.23
C GLU A 504 -30.97 16.42 -27.03
N THR A 505 -31.22 17.19 -28.08
CA THR A 505 -30.18 17.84 -28.85
C THR A 505 -29.35 18.81 -28.02
N ALA A 506 -29.98 19.58 -27.14
CA ALA A 506 -29.28 20.50 -26.24
C ALA A 506 -28.53 19.73 -25.13
N ALA A 507 -29.11 18.65 -24.61
CA ALA A 507 -28.40 17.80 -23.65
C ALA A 507 -27.17 17.11 -24.27
N SER A 508 -27.26 16.68 -25.53
CA SER A 508 -26.13 16.12 -26.28
C SER A 508 -25.04 17.19 -26.54
N LEU A 509 -25.44 18.41 -26.86
CA LEU A 509 -24.50 19.54 -27.05
C LEU A 509 -23.72 19.85 -25.76
N VAL A 510 -24.39 19.86 -24.60
CA VAL A 510 -23.76 20.05 -23.30
C VAL A 510 -22.75 18.93 -23.02
N SER A 511 -23.08 17.66 -23.34
CA SER A 511 -22.15 16.55 -23.22
C SER A 511 -20.90 16.73 -24.08
N LEU A 512 -21.05 17.21 -25.30
CA LEU A 512 -19.93 17.53 -26.21
C LEU A 512 -19.09 18.70 -25.67
N LEU A 513 -19.72 19.74 -25.15
CA LEU A 513 -19.02 20.87 -24.55
C LEU A 513 -18.20 20.46 -23.31
N ALA A 514 -18.69 19.48 -22.55
CA ALA A 514 -17.94 18.94 -21.40
C ALA A 514 -16.60 18.28 -21.82
N LEU A 515 -16.46 17.84 -23.07
CA LEU A 515 -15.18 17.32 -23.60
C LEU A 515 -14.10 18.41 -23.71
N LEU A 516 -14.49 19.69 -23.72
CA LEU A 516 -13.52 20.79 -23.70
C LEU A 516 -12.68 20.79 -22.42
N VAL A 517 -13.19 20.26 -21.31
CA VAL A 517 -12.45 20.19 -20.04
C VAL A 517 -11.22 19.28 -20.16
N PRO A 518 -11.32 17.98 -20.53
CA PRO A 518 -10.14 17.15 -20.72
C PRO A 518 -9.26 17.61 -21.89
N ILE A 519 -9.81 18.22 -22.93
CA ILE A 519 -9.02 18.79 -24.04
C ILE A 519 -8.18 19.97 -23.53
N GLN A 520 -8.76 20.87 -22.75
CA GLN A 520 -8.03 21.98 -22.13
C GLN A 520 -6.95 21.47 -21.19
N MET A 521 -7.24 20.48 -20.35
CA MET A 521 -6.26 19.85 -19.47
C MET A 521 -5.08 19.29 -20.28
N ALA A 522 -5.36 18.52 -21.33
CA ALA A 522 -4.34 17.96 -22.20
C ALA A 522 -3.49 19.04 -22.88
N GLY A 523 -4.12 20.12 -23.37
CA GLY A 523 -3.40 21.23 -24.00
C GLY A 523 -2.49 21.98 -23.02
N GLN A 524 -2.95 22.22 -21.80
CA GLN A 524 -2.19 22.93 -20.76
C GLN A 524 -1.01 22.10 -20.21
N THR A 525 -1.09 20.78 -20.24
CA THR A 525 -0.07 19.89 -19.67
C THR A 525 0.83 19.27 -20.73
N TRP A 526 0.62 19.55 -22.02
CA TRP A 526 1.32 18.89 -23.11
C TRP A 526 2.84 19.06 -23.03
N ASP A 527 3.31 20.30 -22.87
CA ASP A 527 4.74 20.62 -22.87
C ASP A 527 5.49 20.00 -21.68
N ASP A 528 4.86 19.91 -20.51
CA ASP A 528 5.43 19.26 -19.33
C ASP A 528 5.54 17.74 -19.51
N HIS A 529 4.60 17.14 -20.25
CA HIS A 529 4.54 15.68 -20.46
C HIS A 529 5.17 15.22 -21.78
N ASP A 530 5.55 16.13 -22.68
CA ASP A 530 6.24 15.76 -23.90
C ASP A 530 7.66 15.22 -23.60
N ARG A 531 7.87 13.96 -23.93
CA ARG A 531 9.14 13.25 -23.75
C ARG A 531 9.90 13.06 -25.06
N SER A 532 9.44 13.60 -26.16
CA SER A 532 9.99 13.40 -27.51
C SER A 532 11.45 13.83 -27.64
N GLY A 533 11.90 14.87 -26.91
CA GLY A 533 13.25 15.40 -26.94
C GLY A 533 14.25 14.74 -25.97
N ARG A 534 13.84 13.82 -25.12
CA ARG A 534 14.71 13.30 -24.03
C ARG A 534 15.69 12.21 -24.46
N TYR A 535 15.61 11.68 -25.64
CA TYR A 535 16.51 10.64 -26.13
C TYR A 535 17.93 11.13 -26.43
N THR A 536 18.12 12.42 -26.61
CA THR A 536 19.42 13.03 -26.92
C THR A 536 20.30 13.25 -25.70
N CYS A 537 19.76 13.22 -24.47
CA CYS A 537 20.53 13.43 -23.24
C CYS A 537 21.28 12.19 -22.73
N LEU A 538 21.12 11.04 -23.35
CA LEU A 538 21.79 9.79 -22.96
C LEU A 538 23.13 9.57 -23.67
N LEU A 539 23.62 10.51 -24.46
CA LEU A 539 24.86 10.42 -25.23
C LEU A 539 25.99 11.32 -24.72
N TYR A 540 25.86 11.88 -23.50
CA TYR A 540 26.94 12.65 -22.87
C TYR A 540 27.24 12.17 -21.47
#